data_8e8c28ade9a97b8429b1c1a7061a4e01
#
_entry.id   8e8c28ade9a97b8429b1c1a7061a4e01
#
_cell.length_a   1.000
_cell.length_b   1.000
_cell.length_c   1.000
_cell.angle_alpha   90.00
_cell.angle_beta   90.00
_cell.angle_gamma   90.00
#
_symmetry.space_group_name_H-M   'P 1'
#
loop_
_entity.id
_entity.type
_entity.pdbx_description
1 polymer ?
#
loop_
_entity_poly.entity_id
_entity_poly.type
_entity_poly.pdbx_seq_one_letter_code
_entity_poly.pdbx_strand_id
1 'polypeptide(L)'
;MSVAVPSRPRCPKSVLSIAGSDSSGGAGIQADIKTIEALGLYAQTAVTALTAQNTMGVAAVAGTEPSMVAAQIDAVFADIVPDAVKVGMIPSGDVARAVVDRLHAHGACNIVVDPVMVATSGAVLADEGAVSKELFGMAAVVTPNIPEAEVLLGRVARQECRIASEADAEHAAKALARHFGCAFLVKGGHGAHDANDVLATPEGDVCWLRAGRVDNPNTHGTGCTLSSAIACGLAQGLDMPSAVEDAKKYLDGCLRAHLDLGRGSGPLDHMWRFF
;
A
#
# COMPACT_ATOMS: atom_id res chain seq x y z
N MET A 1 -21.34 -19.31 21.78
CA MET A 1 -21.51 -19.91 20.45
C MET A 1 -20.30 -20.80 20.17
N SER A 2 -20.49 -22.08 19.94
CA SER A 2 -19.38 -22.98 19.56
C SER A 2 -19.04 -22.71 18.10
N VAL A 3 -17.86 -22.17 17.82
CA VAL A 3 -17.37 -22.01 16.45
C VAL A 3 -16.92 -23.40 15.99
N ALA A 4 -17.61 -23.97 15.00
CA ALA A 4 -17.22 -25.24 14.42
C ALA A 4 -15.86 -25.08 13.71
N VAL A 5 -14.87 -25.85 14.14
CA VAL A 5 -13.57 -25.95 13.47
C VAL A 5 -13.78 -26.65 12.12
N PRO A 6 -13.31 -26.12 10.99
CA PRO A 6 -13.46 -26.78 9.70
C PRO A 6 -12.85 -28.17 9.69
N SER A 7 -13.55 -29.13 9.12
CA SER A 7 -13.11 -30.54 9.03
C SER A 7 -12.01 -30.79 7.99
N ARG A 8 -11.64 -29.79 7.17
CA ARG A 8 -10.57 -29.87 6.18
C ARG A 8 -9.53 -28.77 6.43
N PRO A 9 -8.24 -29.02 6.16
CA PRO A 9 -7.20 -28.00 6.21
C PRO A 9 -7.57 -26.83 5.29
N ARG A 10 -7.50 -25.59 5.80
CA ARG A 10 -7.58 -24.40 4.96
C ARG A 10 -6.22 -24.20 4.29
N CYS A 11 -6.24 -23.93 2.98
CA CYS A 11 -5.07 -23.49 2.24
C CYS A 11 -5.38 -22.08 1.70
N PRO A 12 -5.28 -21.04 2.56
CA PRO A 12 -5.59 -19.69 2.15
C PRO A 12 -4.54 -19.19 1.15
N LYS A 13 -4.95 -18.27 0.28
CA LYS A 13 -4.00 -17.45 -0.48
C LYS A 13 -3.14 -16.64 0.46
N SER A 14 -1.91 -16.30 0.04
CA SER A 14 -0.96 -15.56 0.86
C SER A 14 -0.48 -14.27 0.19
N VAL A 15 -0.18 -13.27 1.02
CA VAL A 15 0.35 -11.99 0.58
C VAL A 15 1.61 -11.66 1.37
N LEU A 16 2.70 -11.35 0.67
CA LEU A 16 3.94 -10.83 1.26
C LEU A 16 3.87 -9.31 1.37
N SER A 17 3.94 -8.76 2.58
CA SER A 17 4.19 -7.34 2.81
C SER A 17 5.68 -7.06 2.98
N ILE A 18 6.23 -6.20 2.13
CA ILE A 18 7.60 -5.67 2.20
C ILE A 18 7.50 -4.22 2.60
N ALA A 19 7.66 -3.91 3.90
CA ALA A 19 7.44 -2.56 4.41
C ALA A 19 8.14 -2.32 5.77
N GLY A 20 8.15 -1.08 6.21
CA GLY A 20 8.58 -0.71 7.56
C GLY A 20 7.60 -1.17 8.63
N SER A 21 8.11 -1.33 9.85
CA SER A 21 7.33 -1.69 11.04
C SER A 21 6.93 -0.43 11.81
N ASP A 22 5.64 -0.27 12.08
CA ASP A 22 5.08 0.77 12.95
C ASP A 22 4.78 0.21 14.34
N SER A 23 5.55 0.66 15.35
CA SER A 23 5.39 0.19 16.74
C SER A 23 4.02 0.51 17.36
N SER A 24 3.29 1.51 16.84
CA SER A 24 1.92 1.81 17.28
C SER A 24 0.87 0.85 16.72
N GLY A 25 1.24 0.11 15.66
CA GLY A 25 0.37 -0.88 15.04
C GLY A 25 -0.67 -0.30 14.08
N GLY A 26 -0.61 1.00 13.75
CA GLY A 26 -1.59 1.69 12.91
C GLY A 26 -1.28 1.66 11.41
N ALA A 27 0.01 1.54 11.05
CA ALA A 27 0.47 1.52 9.67
C ALA A 27 1.54 0.43 9.45
N GLY A 28 2.28 0.50 8.33
CA GLY A 28 3.35 -0.43 8.01
C GLY A 28 2.90 -1.89 7.97
N ILE A 29 3.84 -2.80 8.23
CA ILE A 29 3.55 -4.25 8.23
C ILE A 29 2.42 -4.63 9.20
N GLN A 30 2.19 -3.87 10.27
CA GLN A 30 1.14 -4.16 11.24
C GLN A 30 -0.26 -3.91 10.65
N ALA A 31 -0.45 -2.81 9.94
CA ALA A 31 -1.70 -2.55 9.21
C ALA A 31 -1.88 -3.55 8.06
N ASP A 32 -0.79 -3.91 7.37
CA ASP A 32 -0.79 -4.88 6.28
C ASP A 32 -1.24 -6.26 6.79
N ILE A 33 -0.63 -6.78 7.86
CA ILE A 33 -1.00 -8.06 8.48
C ILE A 33 -2.47 -8.06 8.89
N LYS A 34 -2.91 -7.03 9.61
CA LYS A 34 -4.31 -6.91 10.05
C LYS A 34 -5.29 -6.92 8.88
N THR A 35 -4.95 -6.20 7.80
CA THR A 35 -5.77 -6.13 6.57
C THR A 35 -5.86 -7.49 5.89
N ILE A 36 -4.71 -8.14 5.68
CA ILE A 36 -4.61 -9.43 4.99
C ILE A 36 -5.37 -10.50 5.76
N GLU A 37 -5.17 -10.59 7.07
CA GLU A 37 -5.85 -11.57 7.93
C GLU A 37 -7.37 -11.29 8.01
N ALA A 38 -7.80 -10.02 8.12
CA ALA A 38 -9.21 -9.65 8.15
C ALA A 38 -9.93 -9.98 6.83
N LEU A 39 -9.21 -10.03 5.72
CA LEU A 39 -9.72 -10.45 4.40
C LEU A 39 -9.60 -11.96 4.17
N GLY A 40 -9.12 -12.72 5.18
CA GLY A 40 -9.11 -14.18 5.17
C GLY A 40 -7.91 -14.82 4.47
N LEU A 41 -6.85 -14.05 4.17
CA LEU A 41 -5.62 -14.53 3.57
C LEU A 41 -4.53 -14.70 4.65
N TYR A 42 -3.42 -15.34 4.29
CA TYR A 42 -2.25 -15.52 5.15
C TYR A 42 -1.24 -14.39 4.92
N ALA A 43 -0.85 -13.69 5.98
CA ALA A 43 0.10 -12.59 5.89
C ALA A 43 1.54 -13.05 6.13
N GLN A 44 2.45 -12.65 5.23
CA GLN A 44 3.89 -12.81 5.35
C GLN A 44 4.56 -11.45 5.34
N THR A 45 5.77 -11.33 5.89
CA THR A 45 6.45 -10.03 5.98
C THR A 45 7.94 -10.11 5.67
N ALA A 46 8.45 -9.05 5.03
CA ALA A 46 9.87 -8.70 4.97
C ALA A 46 10.03 -7.26 5.49
N VAL A 47 10.67 -7.10 6.64
CA VAL A 47 10.76 -5.81 7.33
C VAL A 47 11.90 -4.97 6.77
N THR A 48 11.58 -3.81 6.20
CA THR A 48 12.57 -2.88 5.60
C THR A 48 13.16 -1.88 6.59
N ALA A 49 12.42 -1.54 7.65
CA ALA A 49 12.87 -0.65 8.70
C ALA A 49 12.04 -0.87 9.98
N LEU A 50 12.63 -0.49 11.12
CA LEU A 50 11.91 -0.38 12.39
C LEU A 50 11.67 1.09 12.69
N THR A 51 10.49 1.45 13.18
CA THR A 51 10.21 2.80 13.68
C THR A 51 9.85 2.77 15.16
N ALA A 52 10.33 3.76 15.90
CA ALA A 52 9.76 4.14 17.18
C ALA A 52 8.68 5.20 16.92
N GLN A 53 7.46 4.76 16.78
CA GLN A 53 6.33 5.56 16.29
C GLN A 53 5.10 5.38 17.19
N ASN A 54 4.32 6.44 17.30
CA ASN A 54 2.99 6.43 17.91
C ASN A 54 2.06 7.37 17.13
N THR A 55 0.82 7.56 17.61
CA THR A 55 -0.18 8.40 16.92
C THR A 55 0.22 9.88 16.83
N MET A 56 1.18 10.32 17.62
CA MET A 56 1.69 11.71 17.65
C MET A 56 2.83 11.95 16.66
N GLY A 57 3.55 10.89 16.23
CA GLY A 57 4.65 11.02 15.29
C GLY A 57 5.70 9.91 15.36
N VAL A 58 6.77 10.08 14.58
CA VAL A 58 7.92 9.18 14.48
C VAL A 58 9.08 9.76 15.27
N ALA A 59 9.54 9.06 16.31
CA ALA A 59 10.68 9.47 17.15
C ALA A 59 12.02 8.97 16.62
N ALA A 60 12.06 7.78 16.00
CA ALA A 60 13.26 7.20 15.42
C ALA A 60 12.93 6.22 14.29
N VAL A 61 13.87 6.06 13.36
CA VAL A 61 13.82 5.07 12.27
C VAL A 61 15.16 4.36 12.20
N ALA A 62 15.13 3.04 12.15
CA ALA A 62 16.32 2.20 11.92
C ALA A 62 16.06 1.34 10.66
N GLY A 63 16.82 1.58 9.58
CA GLY A 63 16.76 0.76 8.37
C GLY A 63 17.25 -0.65 8.63
N THR A 64 16.63 -1.63 7.98
CA THR A 64 17.13 -3.01 7.92
C THR A 64 18.20 -3.07 6.83
N GLU A 65 19.29 -3.79 7.11
CA GLU A 65 20.37 -4.00 6.13
C GLU A 65 19.81 -4.65 4.84
N PRO A 66 20.22 -4.17 3.64
CA PRO A 66 19.70 -4.69 2.37
C PRO A 66 19.84 -6.21 2.22
N SER A 67 20.93 -6.79 2.72
CA SER A 67 21.16 -8.23 2.74
C SER A 67 20.16 -8.99 3.59
N MET A 68 19.72 -8.41 4.70
CA MET A 68 18.71 -9.01 5.57
C MET A 68 17.32 -8.91 4.93
N VAL A 69 16.99 -7.81 4.26
CA VAL A 69 15.72 -7.69 3.50
C VAL A 69 15.68 -8.73 2.40
N ALA A 70 16.78 -8.89 1.64
CA ALA A 70 16.90 -9.95 0.62
C ALA A 70 16.69 -11.34 1.21
N ALA A 71 17.34 -11.65 2.34
CA ALA A 71 17.24 -12.96 2.99
C ALA A 71 15.81 -13.25 3.50
N GLN A 72 15.08 -12.26 3.99
CA GLN A 72 13.67 -12.42 4.39
C GLN A 72 12.80 -12.77 3.18
N ILE A 73 12.98 -12.07 2.05
CA ILE A 73 12.23 -12.37 0.81
C ILE A 73 12.56 -13.77 0.33
N ASP A 74 13.84 -14.13 0.25
CA ASP A 74 14.28 -15.47 -0.18
C ASP A 74 13.71 -16.57 0.71
N ALA A 75 13.69 -16.37 2.03
CA ALA A 75 13.13 -17.34 2.98
C ALA A 75 11.61 -17.56 2.78
N VAL A 76 10.86 -16.49 2.50
CA VAL A 76 9.43 -16.58 2.19
C VAL A 76 9.19 -17.36 0.91
N PHE A 77 9.86 -16.99 -0.19
CA PHE A 77 9.68 -17.65 -1.47
C PHE A 77 10.19 -19.10 -1.50
N ALA A 78 11.11 -19.47 -0.59
CA ALA A 78 11.62 -20.83 -0.50
C ALA A 78 10.63 -21.84 0.12
N ASP A 79 9.58 -21.37 0.81
CA ASP A 79 8.63 -22.24 1.52
C ASP A 79 7.17 -21.95 1.14
N ILE A 80 6.63 -20.81 1.58
CA ILE A 80 5.25 -20.40 1.26
C ILE A 80 5.30 -19.30 0.21
N VAL A 81 5.25 -19.68 -1.07
CA VAL A 81 5.28 -18.74 -2.19
C VAL A 81 4.05 -17.82 -2.15
N PRO A 82 4.22 -16.49 -2.09
CA PRO A 82 3.09 -15.57 -2.01
C PRO A 82 2.34 -15.47 -3.35
N ASP A 83 1.00 -15.38 -3.28
CA ASP A 83 0.13 -15.16 -4.46
C ASP A 83 0.11 -13.69 -4.91
N ALA A 84 0.47 -12.77 -4.02
CA ALA A 84 0.67 -11.34 -4.31
C ALA A 84 1.72 -10.74 -3.37
N VAL A 85 2.26 -9.60 -3.75
CA VAL A 85 3.23 -8.84 -2.96
C VAL A 85 2.73 -7.40 -2.80
N LYS A 86 2.75 -6.88 -1.57
CA LYS A 86 2.58 -5.44 -1.31
C LYS A 86 3.92 -4.86 -0.91
N VAL A 87 4.35 -3.82 -1.58
CA VAL A 87 5.54 -3.03 -1.22
C VAL A 87 5.08 -1.69 -0.67
N GLY A 88 5.52 -1.37 0.55
CA GLY A 88 5.24 -0.08 1.19
C GLY A 88 6.52 0.74 1.37
N MET A 89 6.76 1.25 2.59
CA MET A 89 7.92 2.05 2.92
C MET A 89 9.23 1.31 2.67
N ILE A 90 10.10 1.91 1.84
CA ILE A 90 11.48 1.50 1.60
C ILE A 90 12.39 2.65 2.04
N PRO A 91 13.33 2.45 2.99
CA PRO A 91 14.10 3.55 3.56
C PRO A 91 15.21 4.09 2.64
N SER A 92 15.75 3.29 1.73
CA SER A 92 16.88 3.68 0.89
C SER A 92 16.92 3.02 -0.48
N GLY A 93 17.68 3.60 -1.40
CA GLY A 93 17.88 3.05 -2.75
C GLY A 93 18.57 1.67 -2.75
N ASP A 94 19.43 1.37 -1.77
CA ASP A 94 20.06 0.06 -1.65
C ASP A 94 19.06 -1.02 -1.24
N VAL A 95 18.15 -0.71 -0.33
CA VAL A 95 17.04 -1.61 0.02
C VAL A 95 16.09 -1.78 -1.16
N ALA A 96 15.78 -0.69 -1.89
CA ALA A 96 14.93 -0.78 -3.10
C ALA A 96 15.53 -1.74 -4.13
N ARG A 97 16.84 -1.64 -4.37
CA ARG A 97 17.55 -2.52 -5.29
C ARG A 97 17.49 -3.98 -4.84
N ALA A 98 17.75 -4.25 -3.56
CA ALA A 98 17.66 -5.60 -3.00
C ALA A 98 16.26 -6.19 -3.17
N VAL A 99 15.20 -5.40 -2.94
CA VAL A 99 13.81 -5.82 -3.16
C VAL A 99 13.56 -6.15 -4.63
N VAL A 100 13.92 -5.25 -5.56
CA VAL A 100 13.76 -5.46 -7.00
C VAL A 100 14.48 -6.74 -7.47
N ASP A 101 15.74 -6.91 -7.06
CA ASP A 101 16.53 -8.09 -7.44
C ASP A 101 15.89 -9.40 -6.98
N ARG A 102 15.37 -9.43 -5.75
CA ARG A 102 14.73 -10.65 -5.21
C ARG A 102 13.37 -10.91 -5.83
N LEU A 103 12.52 -9.91 -5.98
CA LEU A 103 11.22 -10.06 -6.63
C LEU A 103 11.37 -10.53 -8.08
N HIS A 104 12.34 -9.99 -8.79
CA HIS A 104 12.67 -10.43 -10.15
C HIS A 104 13.19 -11.88 -10.19
N ALA A 105 14.14 -12.22 -9.31
CA ALA A 105 14.73 -13.56 -9.23
C ALA A 105 13.68 -14.66 -8.93
N HIS A 106 12.69 -14.35 -8.13
CA HIS A 106 11.60 -15.27 -7.77
C HIS A 106 10.40 -15.23 -8.74
N GLY A 107 10.40 -14.36 -9.75
CA GLY A 107 9.27 -14.20 -10.66
C GLY A 107 7.99 -13.75 -9.94
N ALA A 108 8.13 -12.87 -8.96
CA ALA A 108 7.00 -12.37 -8.18
C ALA A 108 5.95 -11.72 -9.08
N CYS A 109 4.67 -11.97 -8.78
CA CYS A 109 3.53 -11.44 -9.53
C CYS A 109 2.56 -10.69 -8.61
N ASN A 110 1.56 -10.01 -9.20
CA ASN A 110 0.55 -9.26 -8.46
C ASN A 110 1.17 -8.27 -7.46
N ILE A 111 2.17 -7.50 -7.91
CA ILE A 111 2.92 -6.57 -7.05
C ILE A 111 2.14 -5.27 -6.96
N VAL A 112 1.77 -4.87 -5.74
CA VAL A 112 1.14 -3.58 -5.42
C VAL A 112 2.16 -2.69 -4.72
N VAL A 113 2.44 -1.51 -5.26
CA VAL A 113 3.40 -0.57 -4.68
C VAL A 113 2.69 0.66 -4.14
N ASP A 114 2.78 0.87 -2.82
CA ASP A 114 2.40 2.12 -2.16
C ASP A 114 3.67 2.98 -2.01
N PRO A 115 3.83 4.05 -2.79
CA PRO A 115 5.09 4.79 -2.88
C PRO A 115 5.25 5.76 -1.70
N VAL A 116 5.29 5.22 -0.48
CA VAL A 116 5.34 5.99 0.77
C VAL A 116 6.63 6.82 0.85
N MET A 117 6.51 8.13 0.69
CA MET A 117 7.61 9.09 0.80
C MET A 117 7.64 9.78 2.16
N VAL A 118 6.46 10.03 2.73
CA VAL A 118 6.28 10.80 3.96
C VAL A 118 5.26 10.10 4.86
N ALA A 119 5.54 10.06 6.17
CA ALA A 119 4.56 9.58 7.15
C ALA A 119 3.34 10.51 7.24
N THR A 120 2.21 10.00 7.74
CA THR A 120 1.02 10.83 8.05
C THR A 120 1.35 11.99 8.99
N SER A 121 2.37 11.85 9.84
CA SER A 121 2.89 12.91 10.72
C SER A 121 3.77 13.96 10.02
N GLY A 122 4.06 13.84 8.72
CA GLY A 122 4.96 14.71 7.96
C GLY A 122 6.45 14.34 8.02
N ALA A 123 6.82 13.27 8.72
CA ALA A 123 8.21 12.83 8.76
C ALA A 123 8.63 12.20 7.42
N VAL A 124 9.79 12.59 6.87
CA VAL A 124 10.36 11.94 5.67
C VAL A 124 10.81 10.54 6.04
N LEU A 125 10.30 9.53 5.33
CA LEU A 125 10.52 8.12 5.62
C LEU A 125 11.46 7.41 4.64
N ALA A 126 11.66 7.99 3.45
CA ALA A 126 12.45 7.40 2.38
C ALA A 126 13.37 8.43 1.74
N ASP A 127 14.51 8.00 1.24
CA ASP A 127 15.37 8.83 0.39
C ASP A 127 14.85 8.87 -1.07
N GLU A 128 15.44 9.75 -1.90
CA GLU A 128 15.04 9.89 -3.30
C GLU A 128 15.25 8.61 -4.14
N GLY A 129 16.18 7.76 -3.73
CA GLY A 129 16.49 6.49 -4.40
C GLY A 129 15.55 5.34 -4.06
N ALA A 130 14.72 5.50 -3.02
CA ALA A 130 13.77 4.48 -2.59
C ALA A 130 12.62 4.25 -3.62
N VAL A 131 12.37 5.26 -4.45
CA VAL A 131 11.37 5.18 -5.53
C VAL A 131 12.08 4.84 -6.83
N SER A 132 12.14 3.56 -7.18
CA SER A 132 12.84 3.11 -8.38
C SER A 132 11.90 2.87 -9.55
N LYS A 133 12.37 3.23 -10.75
CA LYS A 133 11.65 2.95 -12.01
C LYS A 133 11.48 1.44 -12.23
N GLU A 134 12.48 0.67 -11.83
CA GLU A 134 12.49 -0.78 -11.95
C GLU A 134 11.40 -1.41 -11.10
N LEU A 135 11.22 -0.94 -9.85
CA LEU A 135 10.16 -1.44 -8.97
C LEU A 135 8.77 -1.15 -9.54
N PHE A 136 8.57 0.06 -10.08
CA PHE A 136 7.29 0.41 -10.70
C PHE A 136 7.02 -0.39 -11.98
N GLY A 137 8.05 -0.64 -12.79
CA GLY A 137 7.93 -1.47 -13.99
C GLY A 137 7.55 -2.93 -13.73
N MET A 138 7.72 -3.42 -12.49
CA MET A 138 7.29 -4.76 -12.05
C MET A 138 5.90 -4.75 -11.41
N ALA A 139 5.36 -3.57 -11.08
CA ALA A 139 4.10 -3.46 -10.36
C ALA A 139 2.91 -3.77 -11.26
N ALA A 140 1.89 -4.42 -10.70
CA ALA A 140 0.55 -4.46 -11.29
C ALA A 140 -0.14 -3.11 -11.13
N VAL A 141 0.06 -2.46 -9.97
CA VAL A 141 -0.46 -1.12 -9.70
C VAL A 141 0.43 -0.37 -8.70
N VAL A 142 0.57 0.95 -8.92
CA VAL A 142 1.17 1.90 -7.96
C VAL A 142 0.06 2.81 -7.43
N THR A 143 0.05 3.08 -6.11
CA THR A 143 -1.06 3.75 -5.43
C THR A 143 -0.67 5.08 -4.77
N PRO A 144 -0.17 6.09 -5.51
CA PRO A 144 0.22 7.38 -4.93
C PRO A 144 -0.99 8.18 -4.45
N ASN A 145 -0.82 8.92 -3.35
CA ASN A 145 -1.71 10.03 -3.02
C ASN A 145 -1.39 11.25 -3.91
N ILE A 146 -2.19 12.33 -3.84
CA ILE A 146 -1.98 13.53 -4.68
C ILE A 146 -0.57 14.11 -4.52
N PRO A 147 -0.04 14.39 -3.30
CA PRO A 147 1.33 14.87 -3.15
C PRO A 147 2.39 13.94 -3.74
N GLU A 148 2.26 12.64 -3.55
CA GLU A 148 3.16 11.64 -4.14
C GLU A 148 3.06 11.62 -5.68
N ALA A 149 1.84 11.72 -6.23
CA ALA A 149 1.62 11.79 -7.67
C ALA A 149 2.21 13.07 -8.28
N GLU A 150 2.12 14.22 -7.60
CA GLU A 150 2.76 15.48 -8.02
C GLU A 150 4.28 15.34 -8.10
N VAL A 151 4.91 14.74 -7.09
CA VAL A 151 6.37 14.46 -7.07
C VAL A 151 6.75 13.52 -8.22
N LEU A 152 6.02 12.42 -8.40
CA LEU A 152 6.30 11.46 -9.48
C LEU A 152 6.13 12.09 -10.86
N LEU A 153 5.04 12.81 -11.08
CA LEU A 153 4.76 13.48 -12.33
C LEU A 153 5.82 14.56 -12.63
N GLY A 154 6.22 15.30 -11.60
CA GLY A 154 7.28 16.32 -11.72
C GLY A 154 8.61 15.73 -12.15
N ARG A 155 8.99 14.55 -11.64
CA ARG A 155 10.20 13.83 -12.08
C ARG A 155 10.11 13.39 -13.55
N VAL A 156 8.95 12.90 -13.98
CA VAL A 156 8.70 12.49 -15.37
C VAL A 156 8.73 13.70 -16.32
N ALA A 157 8.03 14.77 -15.96
CA ALA A 157 7.91 15.98 -16.78
C ALA A 157 9.13 16.91 -16.66
N ARG A 158 10.04 16.68 -15.69
CA ARG A 158 11.18 17.55 -15.35
C ARG A 158 10.80 18.99 -15.03
N GLN A 159 9.65 19.18 -14.42
CA GLN A 159 9.11 20.45 -13.96
C GLN A 159 8.19 20.25 -12.76
N GLU A 160 7.96 21.30 -12.01
CA GLU A 160 6.97 21.26 -10.93
C GLU A 160 5.56 21.03 -11.50
N CYS A 161 4.83 20.07 -10.90
CA CYS A 161 3.48 19.71 -11.30
C CYS A 161 2.54 19.85 -10.11
N ARG A 162 1.33 20.33 -10.36
CA ARG A 162 0.27 20.46 -9.36
C ARG A 162 -1.01 19.78 -9.84
N ILE A 163 -1.66 19.07 -8.93
CA ILE A 163 -2.95 18.40 -9.17
C ILE A 163 -4.00 19.12 -8.33
N ALA A 164 -4.78 19.98 -8.98
CA ALA A 164 -5.78 20.82 -8.33
C ALA A 164 -7.23 20.43 -8.69
N SER A 165 -7.42 19.57 -9.68
CA SER A 165 -8.73 19.13 -10.17
C SER A 165 -8.75 17.65 -10.49
N GLU A 166 -9.96 17.08 -10.66
CA GLU A 166 -10.14 15.71 -11.16
C GLU A 166 -9.49 15.51 -12.54
N ALA A 167 -9.57 16.50 -13.41
CA ALA A 167 -8.94 16.45 -14.72
C ALA A 167 -7.41 16.36 -14.62
N ASP A 168 -6.80 17.08 -13.67
CA ASP A 168 -5.35 16.98 -13.39
C ASP A 168 -5.00 15.62 -12.82
N ALA A 169 -5.81 15.07 -11.91
CA ALA A 169 -5.60 13.76 -11.34
C ALA A 169 -5.68 12.64 -12.40
N GLU A 170 -6.67 12.72 -13.30
CA GLU A 170 -6.78 11.80 -14.43
C GLU A 170 -5.60 11.92 -15.38
N HIS A 171 -5.20 13.16 -15.71
CA HIS A 171 -4.01 13.39 -16.53
C HIS A 171 -2.75 12.78 -15.89
N ALA A 172 -2.55 13.01 -14.60
CA ALA A 172 -1.42 12.46 -13.85
C ALA A 172 -1.42 10.93 -13.85
N ALA A 173 -2.55 10.30 -13.55
CA ALA A 173 -2.67 8.85 -13.56
C ALA A 173 -2.32 8.25 -14.92
N LYS A 174 -2.86 8.81 -16.03
CA LYS A 174 -2.56 8.38 -17.39
C LYS A 174 -1.08 8.57 -17.77
N ALA A 175 -0.51 9.73 -17.44
CA ALA A 175 0.88 10.05 -17.76
C ALA A 175 1.85 9.11 -17.03
N LEU A 176 1.61 8.86 -15.73
CA LEU A 176 2.40 7.96 -14.92
C LEU A 176 2.25 6.51 -15.39
N ALA A 177 1.02 6.05 -15.65
CA ALA A 177 0.77 4.69 -16.13
C ALA A 177 1.52 4.41 -17.44
N ARG A 178 1.45 5.31 -18.41
CA ARG A 178 2.18 5.18 -19.68
C ARG A 178 3.70 5.20 -19.51
N HIS A 179 4.20 6.07 -18.61
CA HIS A 179 5.64 6.22 -18.41
C HIS A 179 6.28 4.98 -17.77
N PHE A 180 5.59 4.40 -16.77
CA PHE A 180 6.11 3.26 -16.02
C PHE A 180 5.66 1.90 -16.56
N GLY A 181 4.65 1.86 -17.43
CA GLY A 181 4.13 0.63 -18.04
C GLY A 181 3.30 -0.23 -17.08
N CYS A 182 2.72 0.36 -16.04
CA CYS A 182 1.86 -0.31 -15.05
C CYS A 182 0.65 0.56 -14.70
N ALA A 183 -0.37 -0.01 -14.07
CA ALA A 183 -1.52 0.78 -13.63
C ALA A 183 -1.14 1.77 -12.51
N PHE A 184 -1.81 2.92 -12.48
CA PHE A 184 -1.67 3.94 -11.43
C PHE A 184 -3.03 4.28 -10.84
N LEU A 185 -3.15 4.17 -9.51
CA LEU A 185 -4.30 4.60 -8.72
C LEU A 185 -3.94 5.88 -7.97
N VAL A 186 -4.32 7.04 -8.50
CA VAL A 186 -4.13 8.32 -7.81
C VAL A 186 -5.25 8.51 -6.79
N LYS A 187 -4.87 8.56 -5.50
CA LYS A 187 -5.80 8.64 -4.35
C LYS A 187 -6.20 10.09 -4.09
N GLY A 188 -7.51 10.39 -4.19
CA GLY A 188 -8.04 11.75 -4.09
C GLY A 188 -8.47 12.21 -2.68
N GLY A 189 -8.21 11.42 -1.62
CA GLY A 189 -8.70 11.67 -0.25
C GLY A 189 -8.25 12.97 0.45
N HIS A 190 -7.59 13.88 -0.26
CA HIS A 190 -7.17 15.20 0.22
C HIS A 190 -8.17 16.32 -0.12
N GLY A 191 -9.25 16.03 -0.86
CA GLY A 191 -10.33 16.98 -1.16
C GLY A 191 -11.20 17.29 0.07
N ALA A 192 -11.85 18.46 0.09
CA ALA A 192 -12.68 18.91 1.21
C ALA A 192 -13.98 18.08 1.37
N HIS A 193 -14.53 17.54 0.28
CA HIS A 193 -15.85 16.89 0.27
C HIS A 193 -15.86 15.47 -0.27
N ASP A 194 -14.89 15.10 -1.15
CA ASP A 194 -14.86 13.83 -1.86
C ASP A 194 -13.56 13.07 -1.60
N ALA A 195 -13.66 11.75 -1.63
CA ALA A 195 -12.53 10.83 -1.59
C ALA A 195 -12.48 10.01 -2.91
N ASN A 196 -12.60 10.72 -4.04
CA ASN A 196 -12.58 10.09 -5.37
C ASN A 196 -11.16 9.71 -5.75
N ASP A 197 -10.99 8.45 -6.18
CA ASP A 197 -9.71 7.96 -6.69
C ASP A 197 -9.84 7.67 -8.19
N VAL A 198 -8.75 7.82 -8.93
CA VAL A 198 -8.71 7.53 -10.36
C VAL A 198 -7.65 6.47 -10.66
N LEU A 199 -8.09 5.37 -11.25
CA LEU A 199 -7.26 4.30 -11.78
C LEU A 199 -7.06 4.51 -13.28
N ALA A 200 -5.80 4.48 -13.75
CA ALA A 200 -5.48 4.49 -15.17
C ALA A 200 -4.56 3.32 -15.53
N THR A 201 -4.76 2.73 -16.70
CA THR A 201 -3.89 1.68 -17.25
C THR A 201 -2.89 2.25 -18.26
N PRO A 202 -1.81 1.53 -18.60
CA PRO A 202 -0.87 1.95 -19.65
C PRO A 202 -1.54 2.13 -21.01
N GLU A 203 -2.59 1.34 -21.30
CA GLU A 203 -3.38 1.38 -22.53
C GLU A 203 -4.25 2.64 -22.62
N GLY A 204 -4.48 3.30 -21.49
CA GLY A 204 -5.23 4.55 -21.40
C GLY A 204 -6.65 4.40 -20.89
N ASP A 205 -7.05 3.20 -20.47
CA ASP A 205 -8.34 2.98 -19.79
C ASP A 205 -8.37 3.71 -18.45
N VAL A 206 -9.51 4.27 -18.10
CA VAL A 206 -9.71 5.03 -16.87
C VAL A 206 -10.93 4.54 -16.13
N CYS A 207 -10.78 4.34 -14.83
CA CYS A 207 -11.87 4.01 -13.92
C CYS A 207 -11.86 4.96 -12.72
N TRP A 208 -12.97 5.66 -12.49
CA TRP A 208 -13.17 6.51 -11.32
C TRP A 208 -13.87 5.74 -10.21
N LEU A 209 -13.28 5.74 -9.03
CA LEU A 209 -13.87 5.17 -7.82
C LEU A 209 -14.42 6.32 -6.97
N ARG A 210 -15.71 6.56 -7.11
CA ARG A 210 -16.41 7.64 -6.42
C ARG A 210 -16.76 7.25 -4.99
N ALA A 211 -16.36 8.08 -4.02
CA ALA A 211 -16.75 7.91 -2.62
C ALA A 211 -16.86 9.26 -1.93
N GLY A 212 -17.84 9.39 -1.04
CA GLY A 212 -17.90 10.51 -0.11
C GLY A 212 -16.80 10.39 0.94
N ARG A 213 -16.32 11.53 1.43
CA ARG A 213 -15.37 11.57 2.54
C ARG A 213 -16.02 11.09 3.82
N VAL A 214 -15.37 10.19 4.52
CA VAL A 214 -15.73 9.81 5.89
C VAL A 214 -15.11 10.82 6.84
N ASP A 215 -15.92 11.45 7.67
CA ASP A 215 -15.46 12.37 8.71
C ASP A 215 -14.87 11.57 9.88
N ASN A 216 -13.59 11.25 9.79
CA ASN A 216 -12.85 10.55 10.83
C ASN A 216 -11.44 11.13 10.92
N PRO A 217 -11.00 11.64 12.10
CA PRO A 217 -9.64 12.13 12.30
C PRO A 217 -8.60 11.01 12.31
N ASN A 218 -9.02 9.77 12.54
CA ASN A 218 -8.18 8.59 12.65
C ASN A 218 -7.93 8.00 11.26
N THR A 219 -6.93 8.53 10.56
CA THR A 219 -6.59 8.16 9.16
C THR A 219 -5.23 7.49 9.04
N HIS A 220 -4.57 7.19 10.18
CA HIS A 220 -3.26 6.56 10.17
C HIS A 220 -3.32 5.13 9.61
N GLY A 221 -2.55 4.89 8.55
CA GLY A 221 -2.49 3.60 7.86
C GLY A 221 -3.50 3.39 6.73
N THR A 222 -4.26 4.42 6.32
CA THR A 222 -5.22 4.31 5.20
C THR A 222 -4.56 3.85 3.89
N GLY A 223 -3.38 4.38 3.54
CA GLY A 223 -2.61 3.97 2.36
C GLY A 223 -2.19 2.50 2.44
N CYS A 224 -1.58 2.09 3.56
CA CYS A 224 -1.16 0.71 3.80
C CYS A 224 -2.36 -0.25 3.73
N THR A 225 -3.49 0.12 4.35
CA THR A 225 -4.72 -0.69 4.33
C THR A 225 -5.26 -0.86 2.91
N LEU A 226 -5.36 0.23 2.13
CA LEU A 226 -5.85 0.18 0.75
C LEU A 226 -4.96 -0.70 -0.13
N SER A 227 -3.65 -0.45 -0.13
CA SER A 227 -2.71 -1.19 -0.97
C SER A 227 -2.64 -2.67 -0.62
N SER A 228 -2.70 -3.03 0.67
CA SER A 228 -2.77 -4.42 1.12
C SER A 228 -4.08 -5.09 0.75
N ALA A 229 -5.22 -4.38 0.82
CA ALA A 229 -6.50 -4.91 0.40
C ALA A 229 -6.55 -5.15 -1.14
N ILE A 230 -5.94 -4.26 -1.94
CA ILE A 230 -5.77 -4.47 -3.38
C ILE A 230 -4.95 -5.75 -3.64
N ALA A 231 -3.82 -5.92 -2.94
CA ALA A 231 -3.00 -7.12 -3.06
C ALA A 231 -3.78 -8.40 -2.71
N CYS A 232 -4.64 -8.34 -1.69
CA CYS A 232 -5.53 -9.46 -1.36
C CYS A 232 -6.51 -9.79 -2.50
N GLY A 233 -7.12 -8.78 -3.12
CA GLY A 233 -8.02 -8.97 -4.26
C GLY A 233 -7.31 -9.64 -5.44
N LEU A 234 -6.10 -9.16 -5.78
CA LEU A 234 -5.27 -9.75 -6.85
C LEU A 234 -4.84 -11.18 -6.52
N ALA A 235 -4.44 -11.46 -5.26
CA ALA A 235 -4.11 -12.81 -4.81
C ALA A 235 -5.29 -13.78 -4.94
N GLN A 236 -6.53 -13.29 -4.80
CA GLN A 236 -7.77 -14.05 -4.98
C GLN A 236 -8.18 -14.19 -6.45
N GLY A 237 -7.46 -13.56 -7.38
CA GLY A 237 -7.71 -13.63 -8.82
C GLY A 237 -8.74 -12.63 -9.36
N LEU A 238 -9.04 -11.58 -8.60
CA LEU A 238 -9.86 -10.47 -9.10
C LEU A 238 -9.10 -9.69 -10.18
N ASP A 239 -9.82 -9.13 -11.14
CA ASP A 239 -9.26 -8.13 -12.04
C ASP A 239 -8.92 -6.82 -11.29
N MET A 240 -8.10 -5.98 -11.90
CA MET A 240 -7.60 -4.77 -11.25
C MET A 240 -8.73 -3.80 -10.82
N PRO A 241 -9.73 -3.45 -11.64
CA PRO A 241 -10.83 -2.60 -11.21
C PRO A 241 -11.61 -3.17 -10.03
N SER A 242 -11.93 -4.46 -10.06
CA SER A 242 -12.66 -5.16 -9.00
C SER A 242 -11.86 -5.21 -7.69
N ALA A 243 -10.54 -5.49 -7.78
CA ALA A 243 -9.65 -5.51 -6.61
C ALA A 243 -9.58 -4.13 -5.94
N VAL A 244 -9.49 -3.05 -6.73
CA VAL A 244 -9.45 -1.67 -6.21
C VAL A 244 -10.81 -1.26 -5.61
N GLU A 245 -11.92 -1.60 -6.26
CA GLU A 245 -13.27 -1.30 -5.75
C GLU A 245 -13.54 -1.99 -4.41
N ASP A 246 -13.21 -3.28 -4.28
CA ASP A 246 -13.41 -4.04 -3.05
C ASP A 246 -12.48 -3.56 -1.92
N ALA A 247 -11.23 -3.18 -2.25
CA ALA A 247 -10.29 -2.58 -1.32
C ALA A 247 -10.81 -1.23 -0.78
N LYS A 248 -11.40 -0.39 -1.65
CA LYS A 248 -12.01 0.88 -1.25
C LYS A 248 -13.21 0.69 -0.34
N LYS A 249 -14.08 -0.28 -0.63
CA LYS A 249 -15.22 -0.65 0.25
C LYS A 249 -14.74 -1.12 1.62
N TYR A 250 -13.67 -1.92 1.66
CA TYR A 250 -13.08 -2.38 2.91
C TYR A 250 -12.53 -1.22 3.73
N LEU A 251 -11.75 -0.32 3.10
CA LEU A 251 -11.21 0.87 3.75
C LEU A 251 -12.31 1.79 4.28
N ASP A 252 -13.38 2.01 3.51
CA ASP A 252 -14.54 2.82 3.95
C ASP A 252 -15.16 2.25 5.24
N GLY A 253 -15.29 0.93 5.33
CA GLY A 253 -15.75 0.25 6.55
C GLY A 253 -14.80 0.46 7.74
N CYS A 254 -13.48 0.33 7.53
CA CYS A 254 -12.48 0.60 8.56
C CYS A 254 -12.55 2.04 9.10
N LEU A 255 -12.79 3.01 8.20
CA LEU A 255 -12.93 4.41 8.57
C LEU A 255 -14.23 4.70 9.33
N ARG A 256 -15.36 4.10 8.91
CA ARG A 256 -16.68 4.30 9.54
C ARG A 256 -16.81 3.67 10.92
N ALA A 257 -15.97 2.68 11.23
CA ALA A 257 -15.98 2.03 12.53
C ALA A 257 -15.44 2.89 13.68
N HIS A 258 -14.75 4.01 13.37
CA HIS A 258 -14.31 5.02 14.35
C HIS A 258 -13.53 4.44 15.54
N LEU A 259 -12.49 3.63 15.30
CA LEU A 259 -11.62 3.17 16.37
C LEU A 259 -10.82 4.35 16.93
N ASP A 260 -11.19 4.80 18.14
CA ASP A 260 -10.63 6.00 18.76
C ASP A 260 -9.54 5.63 19.77
N LEU A 261 -8.30 5.48 19.28
CA LEU A 261 -7.13 5.13 20.07
C LEU A 261 -6.00 6.14 19.87
N GLY A 262 -5.37 6.53 20.97
CA GLY A 262 -4.24 7.47 20.96
C GLY A 262 -4.68 8.93 21.15
N ARG A 263 -3.73 9.86 20.96
CA ARG A 263 -3.92 11.31 21.13
C ARG A 263 -3.71 12.11 19.85
N GLY A 264 -3.25 11.46 18.80
CA GLY A 264 -3.04 12.03 17.47
C GLY A 264 -3.94 11.38 16.44
N SER A 265 -3.48 11.29 15.18
CA SER A 265 -4.19 10.51 14.15
C SER A 265 -4.16 9.03 14.51
N GLY A 266 -5.29 8.49 14.96
CA GLY A 266 -5.41 7.11 15.44
C GLY A 266 -5.44 6.08 14.30
N PRO A 267 -5.32 4.77 14.66
CA PRO A 267 -5.38 3.68 13.70
C PRO A 267 -6.81 3.41 13.20
N LEU A 268 -6.90 2.66 12.11
CA LEU A 268 -8.14 2.15 11.57
C LEU A 268 -8.63 0.89 12.32
N ASP A 269 -9.94 0.63 12.31
CA ASP A 269 -10.50 -0.64 12.76
C ASP A 269 -10.51 -1.66 11.62
N HIS A 270 -9.46 -2.45 11.52
CA HIS A 270 -9.36 -3.50 10.51
C HIS A 270 -10.31 -4.67 10.75
N MET A 271 -10.86 -4.78 11.97
CA MET A 271 -11.72 -5.89 12.39
C MET A 271 -13.22 -5.58 12.33
N TRP A 272 -13.63 -4.43 11.80
CA TRP A 272 -15.00 -3.94 11.78
C TRP A 272 -16.05 -4.93 11.24
N ARG A 273 -15.64 -5.88 10.39
CA ARG A 273 -16.54 -6.92 9.85
C ARG A 273 -16.90 -8.02 10.83
N PHE A 274 -16.19 -8.08 11.97
CA PHE A 274 -16.32 -9.18 12.94
C PHE A 274 -17.08 -8.78 14.22
N PHE A 275 -17.51 -7.52 14.30
CA PHE A 275 -18.25 -6.98 15.47
C PHE A 275 -19.61 -6.41 15.09
#